data_5bf72d9f6a9193b17949be64c7250d36
#
_entry.id   5bf72d9f6a9193b17949be64c7250d36
#
_cell.length_a   1.000
_cell.length_b   1.000
_cell.length_c   1.000
_cell.angle_alpha   90.00
_cell.angle_beta   90.00
_cell.angle_gamma   90.00
#
_symmetry.space_group_name_H-M   'P 1'
#
loop_
_entity.id
_entity.type
_entity.pdbx_description
1 polymer ?
#
loop_
_entity_poly.entity_id
_entity_poly.type
_entity_poly.pdbx_seq_one_letter_code
_entity_poly.pdbx_strand_id
1 'polypeptide(L)'
;TTGNNNTSVGYHSLSTNTTADNNTAVGYKALLLNTTGAGNTSVGQGSMQSNTTGTQNVAVGALALDANTTGGYSTAIGYGALTAATTGGQNTAVGNNALGAVTTAEGNTALGNNAGGSITTGTRNIAIGNNAYDASDTENDNIAIGYNAMTTNTAGGIENLAIGSYAMDTLTSGDKNIAIGQSSMSAITTADRNVAVGVRTGYSITTGHDNCALGYYSLYTNQTGAYNVALGYYALNVVTAGNNTAVGSEAGLAVTDGSHNTLVGMFAGREITGGSNNLMLGSNSGRSTAPGGSITTSSNRITLGNNAIDTCNIQTDWTVASDKRDKTDVKPIKMGLDFVNKLEPVTYHWDKRSNYADLDDLDSGKISLSNVVHDGTHKEDWTDVGFLAQDVEKLENEYGHKLEDK
;
A
#
# COMPACT_ATOMS: atom_id res chain seq x y z
N THR A 1 5.05 6.64 61.19
CA THR A 1 4.33 6.46 59.91
C THR A 1 2.85 6.30 60.20
N THR A 2 2.00 7.01 59.46
CA THR A 2 0.54 6.97 59.63
C THR A 2 -0.17 6.31 58.45
N GLY A 3 0.58 5.74 57.49
CA GLY A 3 0.01 5.07 56.33
C GLY A 3 -0.73 3.76 56.67
N ASN A 4 -1.90 3.56 56.06
CA ASN A 4 -2.81 2.44 56.34
C ASN A 4 -2.86 1.44 55.17
N ASN A 5 -3.28 0.22 55.46
CA ASN A 5 -3.55 -0.83 54.47
C ASN A 5 -2.35 -1.18 53.57
N ASN A 6 -1.12 -1.07 54.09
CA ASN A 6 0.08 -1.40 53.32
C ASN A 6 0.52 -2.85 53.61
N THR A 7 0.94 -3.56 52.56
CA THR A 7 1.56 -4.89 52.65
C THR A 7 3.03 -4.77 52.30
N SER A 8 3.94 -5.21 53.19
CA SER A 8 5.39 -5.14 52.95
C SER A 8 6.05 -6.48 53.30
N VAL A 9 6.69 -7.12 52.32
CA VAL A 9 7.39 -8.41 52.49
C VAL A 9 8.76 -8.34 51.80
N GLY A 10 9.82 -8.38 52.58
CA GLY A 10 11.19 -8.37 52.05
C GLY A 10 12.10 -7.37 52.76
N TYR A 11 13.43 -7.56 52.59
CA TYR A 11 14.43 -6.66 53.15
C TYR A 11 14.33 -5.26 52.53
N HIS A 12 14.17 -4.24 53.36
CA HIS A 12 13.97 -2.83 52.98
C HIS A 12 12.75 -2.57 52.04
N SER A 13 11.76 -3.47 52.00
CA SER A 13 10.51 -3.15 51.29
C SER A 13 9.75 -2.06 52.02
N LEU A 14 9.27 -1.03 51.30
CA LEU A 14 8.45 0.09 51.80
C LEU A 14 9.06 0.80 53.06
N SER A 15 10.39 0.84 53.15
CA SER A 15 11.05 1.23 54.39
C SER A 15 10.96 2.73 54.72
N THR A 16 10.79 3.60 53.71
CA THR A 16 10.69 5.06 53.89
C THR A 16 9.25 5.59 53.87
N ASN A 17 8.26 4.72 53.82
CA ASN A 17 6.85 5.12 53.78
C ASN A 17 6.46 5.95 55.02
N THR A 18 5.90 7.13 54.77
CA THR A 18 5.49 8.03 55.85
C THR A 18 3.98 8.05 56.08
N THR A 19 3.23 8.42 55.05
CA THR A 19 1.78 8.63 55.13
C THR A 19 1.00 7.91 54.01
N ALA A 20 1.70 7.25 53.10
CA ALA A 20 1.05 6.63 51.93
C ALA A 20 0.24 5.38 52.30
N ASP A 21 -0.93 5.25 51.71
CA ASP A 21 -1.90 4.18 51.95
C ASP A 21 -1.97 3.20 50.78
N ASN A 22 -2.49 1.99 51.05
CA ASN A 22 -2.89 1.01 50.06
C ASN A 22 -1.75 0.54 49.11
N ASN A 23 -0.52 0.48 49.60
CA ASN A 23 0.61 -0.03 48.82
C ASN A 23 0.89 -1.50 49.12
N THR A 24 1.25 -2.26 48.09
CA THR A 24 1.76 -3.63 48.20
C THR A 24 3.20 -3.66 47.71
N ALA A 25 4.15 -4.04 48.58
CA ALA A 25 5.57 -4.14 48.25
C ALA A 25 6.12 -5.53 48.64
N VAL A 26 6.50 -6.34 47.69
CA VAL A 26 7.03 -7.70 47.89
C VAL A 26 8.36 -7.85 47.17
N GLY A 27 9.45 -7.96 47.89
CA GLY A 27 10.78 -8.14 47.32
C GLY A 27 11.86 -7.31 48.01
N TYR A 28 13.13 -7.62 47.75
CA TYR A 28 14.29 -6.84 48.20
C TYR A 28 14.20 -5.42 47.65
N LYS A 29 14.11 -4.39 48.52
CA LYS A 29 14.00 -2.97 48.15
C LYS A 29 12.79 -2.59 47.29
N ALA A 30 11.73 -3.38 47.26
CA ALA A 30 10.50 -2.99 46.58
C ALA A 30 9.90 -1.76 47.22
N LEU A 31 9.57 -0.69 46.44
CA LEU A 31 9.06 0.61 46.93
C LEU A 31 9.93 1.22 48.07
N LEU A 32 11.24 1.07 47.97
CA LEU A 32 12.16 1.49 49.02
C LEU A 32 11.98 2.96 49.44
N LEU A 33 11.99 3.91 48.46
CA LEU A 33 11.99 5.35 48.71
C LEU A 33 10.60 6.00 48.73
N ASN A 34 9.52 5.20 48.70
CA ASN A 34 8.16 5.74 48.69
C ASN A 34 7.87 6.54 49.97
N THR A 35 7.41 7.78 49.84
CA THR A 35 7.04 8.62 50.96
C THR A 35 5.55 8.85 51.09
N THR A 36 4.91 9.38 50.05
CA THR A 36 3.49 9.73 50.01
C THR A 36 2.72 9.10 48.83
N GLY A 37 3.40 8.35 47.94
CA GLY A 37 2.75 7.68 46.81
C GLY A 37 1.82 6.56 47.25
N ALA A 38 0.54 6.65 46.93
CA ALA A 38 -0.50 5.72 47.36
C ALA A 38 -0.97 4.79 46.21
N GLY A 39 -1.51 3.63 46.58
CA GLY A 39 -2.17 2.72 45.67
C GLY A 39 -1.20 1.98 44.70
N ASN A 40 0.08 1.85 45.05
CA ASN A 40 1.06 1.18 44.21
C ASN A 40 1.18 -0.32 44.54
N THR A 41 1.34 -1.15 43.52
CA THR A 41 1.68 -2.56 43.65
C THR A 41 3.08 -2.79 43.05
N SER A 42 4.03 -3.23 43.88
CA SER A 42 5.42 -3.45 43.55
C SER A 42 5.87 -4.86 43.96
N VAL A 43 6.14 -5.72 43.02
CA VAL A 43 6.55 -7.10 43.24
C VAL A 43 7.83 -7.42 42.44
N GLY A 44 8.92 -7.62 43.18
CA GLY A 44 10.21 -7.93 42.56
C GLY A 44 11.38 -7.21 43.24
N GLN A 45 12.60 -7.68 43.01
CA GLN A 45 13.81 -7.04 43.49
C GLN A 45 13.97 -5.65 42.85
N GLY A 46 14.03 -4.59 43.64
CA GLY A 46 14.22 -3.22 43.16
C GLY A 46 13.06 -2.66 42.34
N SER A 47 11.90 -3.32 42.32
CA SER A 47 10.74 -2.76 41.59
C SER A 47 10.29 -1.46 42.28
N MET A 48 10.07 -0.40 41.46
CA MET A 48 9.71 0.96 41.94
C MET A 48 10.61 1.46 43.08
N GLN A 49 11.89 1.11 43.08
CA GLN A 49 12.80 1.41 44.18
C GLN A 49 12.86 2.91 44.47
N SER A 50 12.86 3.76 43.46
CA SER A 50 13.05 5.22 43.56
C SER A 50 11.74 5.99 43.68
N ASN A 51 10.59 5.34 43.68
CA ASN A 51 9.30 6.04 43.77
C ASN A 51 9.21 6.87 45.05
N THR A 52 8.83 8.13 44.94
CA THR A 52 8.64 9.02 46.10
C THR A 52 7.18 9.39 46.30
N THR A 53 6.54 9.95 45.26
CA THR A 53 5.16 10.45 45.32
C THR A 53 4.26 9.86 44.21
N GLY A 54 4.82 9.07 43.28
CA GLY A 54 4.06 8.43 42.19
C GLY A 54 2.96 7.51 42.73
N THR A 55 1.78 7.54 42.13
CA THR A 55 0.57 6.87 42.61
C THR A 55 -0.01 5.92 41.58
N GLN A 56 -0.73 4.89 42.09
CA GLN A 56 -1.54 3.98 41.24
C GLN A 56 -0.75 3.28 40.16
N ASN A 57 0.52 2.91 40.47
CA ASN A 57 1.37 2.16 39.55
C ASN A 57 1.34 0.66 39.89
N VAL A 58 1.50 -0.18 38.88
CA VAL A 58 1.71 -1.62 39.00
C VAL A 58 3.08 -1.97 38.44
N ALA A 59 3.99 -2.49 39.24
CA ALA A 59 5.31 -2.96 38.82
C ALA A 59 5.54 -4.40 39.30
N VAL A 60 5.64 -5.33 38.34
CA VAL A 60 5.86 -6.75 38.62
C VAL A 60 7.05 -7.25 37.82
N GLY A 61 8.16 -7.51 38.48
CA GLY A 61 9.41 -7.92 37.87
C GLY A 61 10.61 -7.23 38.52
N ALA A 62 11.80 -7.84 38.47
CA ALA A 62 12.99 -7.17 38.95
C ALA A 62 13.27 -5.90 38.11
N LEU A 63 13.57 -4.77 38.79
CA LEU A 63 13.85 -3.46 38.22
C LEU A 63 12.68 -2.89 37.35
N ALA A 64 11.46 -3.41 37.50
CA ALA A 64 10.29 -2.82 36.86
C ALA A 64 10.01 -1.45 37.50
N LEU A 65 9.96 -0.38 36.68
CA LEU A 65 9.66 1.00 37.08
C LEU A 65 10.60 1.51 38.19
N ASP A 66 11.85 1.05 38.21
CA ASP A 66 12.76 1.30 39.35
C ASP A 66 13.21 2.74 39.51
N ALA A 67 13.36 3.49 38.39
CA ALA A 67 13.74 4.91 38.41
C ALA A 67 12.56 5.86 38.66
N ASN A 68 11.32 5.39 38.69
CA ASN A 68 10.14 6.26 38.84
C ASN A 68 10.20 7.09 40.14
N THR A 69 9.99 8.39 40.01
CA THR A 69 9.93 9.28 41.20
C THR A 69 8.51 9.79 41.47
N THR A 70 7.86 10.35 40.43
CA THR A 70 6.56 11.02 40.59
C THR A 70 5.51 10.56 39.56
N GLY A 71 5.90 9.77 38.54
CA GLY A 71 4.97 9.26 37.53
C GLY A 71 3.88 8.37 38.09
N GLY A 72 2.67 8.48 37.61
CA GLY A 72 1.52 7.70 38.08
C GLY A 72 0.77 6.98 36.96
N TYR A 73 -0.11 6.06 37.34
CA TYR A 73 -1.02 5.32 36.46
C TYR A 73 -0.31 4.43 35.42
N SER A 74 0.89 3.97 35.72
CA SER A 74 1.67 3.10 34.83
C SER A 74 1.58 1.63 35.25
N THR A 75 1.61 0.74 34.24
CA THR A 75 1.71 -0.71 34.42
C THR A 75 3.00 -1.21 33.82
N ALA A 76 3.91 -1.78 34.61
CA ALA A 76 5.18 -2.35 34.20
C ALA A 76 5.28 -3.82 34.63
N ILE A 77 5.20 -4.76 33.70
CA ILE A 77 5.27 -6.20 33.99
C ILE A 77 6.39 -6.82 33.18
N GLY A 78 7.45 -7.25 33.83
CA GLY A 78 8.62 -7.85 33.21
C GLY A 78 9.91 -7.31 33.81
N TYR A 79 11.04 -8.00 33.56
CA TYR A 79 12.35 -7.51 33.94
C TYR A 79 12.66 -6.20 33.22
N GLY A 80 12.99 -5.14 33.97
CA GLY A 80 13.38 -3.85 33.35
C GLY A 80 12.26 -3.14 32.57
N ALA A 81 10.98 -3.55 32.70
CA ALA A 81 9.89 -2.82 32.06
C ALA A 81 9.80 -1.40 32.64
N LEU A 82 9.80 -0.34 31.79
CA LEU A 82 9.81 1.09 32.21
C LEU A 82 10.96 1.42 33.19
N THR A 83 12.11 0.76 33.07
CA THR A 83 13.20 0.90 34.08
C THR A 83 13.73 2.34 34.15
N ALA A 84 13.80 3.10 33.06
CA ALA A 84 14.30 4.48 33.03
C ALA A 84 13.22 5.56 33.32
N ALA A 85 11.95 5.19 33.45
CA ALA A 85 10.86 6.16 33.64
C ALA A 85 11.02 6.92 34.96
N THR A 86 11.07 8.26 34.90
CA THR A 86 11.24 9.12 36.06
C THR A 86 9.96 9.83 36.47
N THR A 87 9.37 10.59 35.56
CA THR A 87 8.16 11.39 35.80
C THR A 87 7.03 11.05 34.82
N GLY A 88 7.34 10.34 33.73
CA GLY A 88 6.34 9.91 32.74
C GLY A 88 5.30 8.97 33.35
N GLY A 89 4.04 9.17 33.00
CA GLY A 89 2.92 8.40 33.51
C GLY A 89 2.04 7.79 32.44
N GLN A 90 1.00 7.04 32.85
CA GLN A 90 0.00 6.47 31.95
C GLN A 90 0.57 5.51 30.91
N ASN A 91 1.71 4.90 31.16
CA ASN A 91 2.33 3.94 30.24
C ASN A 91 1.98 2.50 30.64
N THR A 92 1.78 1.64 29.63
CA THR A 92 1.59 0.20 29.81
C THR A 92 2.74 -0.55 29.15
N ALA A 93 3.56 -1.24 29.92
CA ALA A 93 4.71 -2.02 29.44
C ALA A 93 4.62 -3.46 29.97
N VAL A 94 4.49 -4.42 29.08
CA VAL A 94 4.45 -5.84 29.41
C VAL A 94 5.47 -6.60 28.58
N GLY A 95 6.53 -7.03 29.19
CA GLY A 95 7.65 -7.73 28.55
C GLY A 95 9.00 -7.34 29.14
N ASN A 96 10.04 -8.15 28.84
CA ASN A 96 11.41 -7.82 29.20
C ASN A 96 11.83 -6.54 28.45
N ASN A 97 12.32 -5.51 29.16
CA ASN A 97 12.72 -4.20 28.65
C ASN A 97 11.66 -3.46 27.80
N ALA A 98 10.37 -3.80 27.93
CA ALA A 98 9.32 -3.04 27.26
C ALA A 98 9.33 -1.59 27.77
N LEU A 99 9.38 -0.59 26.86
CA LEU A 99 9.55 0.85 27.16
C LEU A 99 10.74 1.13 28.09
N GLY A 100 11.83 0.36 27.95
CA GLY A 100 12.95 0.40 28.90
C GLY A 100 13.68 1.76 28.97
N ALA A 101 13.72 2.54 27.89
CA ALA A 101 14.36 3.84 27.82
C ALA A 101 13.45 5.04 28.13
N VAL A 102 12.16 4.85 28.31
CA VAL A 102 11.20 5.93 28.59
C VAL A 102 11.66 6.72 29.83
N THR A 103 11.74 8.05 29.70
CA THR A 103 12.09 8.94 30.82
C THR A 103 10.89 9.76 31.29
N THR A 104 10.34 10.59 30.42
CA THR A 104 9.23 11.52 30.70
C THR A 104 8.01 11.28 29.81
N ALA A 105 8.07 10.32 28.89
CA ALA A 105 7.00 10.02 27.96
C ALA A 105 5.71 9.54 28.65
N GLU A 106 4.57 9.82 28.03
CA GLU A 106 3.25 9.48 28.55
C GLU A 106 2.37 8.76 27.51
N GLY A 107 1.47 7.92 27.98
CA GLY A 107 0.43 7.33 27.15
C GLY A 107 0.89 6.28 26.15
N ASN A 108 2.07 5.67 26.33
CA ASN A 108 2.56 4.61 25.46
C ASN A 108 2.07 3.22 25.93
N THR A 109 1.80 2.34 24.98
CA THR A 109 1.46 0.94 25.21
C THR A 109 2.46 0.02 24.52
N ALA A 110 3.15 -0.83 25.29
CA ALA A 110 4.08 -1.81 24.75
C ALA A 110 3.81 -3.22 25.30
N LEU A 111 3.76 -4.19 24.42
CA LEU A 111 3.60 -5.61 24.74
C LEU A 111 4.59 -6.46 23.92
N GLY A 112 5.59 -6.98 24.55
CA GLY A 112 6.61 -7.82 23.93
C GLY A 112 8.00 -7.56 24.50
N ASN A 113 8.95 -8.48 24.22
CA ASN A 113 10.35 -8.25 24.54
C ASN A 113 10.88 -7.05 23.74
N ASN A 114 11.45 -6.07 24.41
CA ASN A 114 12.03 -4.85 23.84
C ASN A 114 11.05 -4.03 22.97
N ALA A 115 9.72 -4.17 23.18
CA ALA A 115 8.73 -3.37 22.49
C ALA A 115 8.85 -1.91 22.93
N GLY A 116 9.02 -0.98 21.98
CA GLY A 116 9.27 0.45 22.24
C GLY A 116 10.53 0.70 23.09
N GLY A 117 11.52 -0.19 23.00
CA GLY A 117 12.66 -0.23 23.93
C GLY A 117 13.50 1.04 23.97
N SER A 118 13.58 1.82 22.90
CA SER A 118 14.37 3.06 22.80
C SER A 118 13.54 4.35 22.95
N ILE A 119 12.23 4.29 23.09
CA ILE A 119 11.40 5.49 23.31
C ILE A 119 11.88 6.22 24.57
N THR A 120 12.23 7.49 24.44
CA THR A 120 12.66 8.33 25.57
C THR A 120 11.58 9.33 25.99
N THR A 121 11.13 10.18 25.06
CA THR A 121 10.12 11.23 25.28
C THR A 121 8.92 11.13 24.33
N GLY A 122 8.93 10.22 23.35
CA GLY A 122 7.82 9.99 22.43
C GLY A 122 6.55 9.56 23.15
N THR A 123 5.39 10.08 22.75
CA THR A 123 4.10 9.89 23.43
C THR A 123 3.05 9.23 22.54
N ARG A 124 2.09 8.53 23.16
CA ARG A 124 0.92 7.95 22.51
C ARG A 124 1.26 6.92 21.42
N ASN A 125 2.37 6.20 21.58
CA ASN A 125 2.76 5.13 20.67
C ASN A 125 2.22 3.77 21.15
N ILE A 126 1.93 2.89 20.22
CA ILE A 126 1.56 1.50 20.46
C ILE A 126 2.61 0.59 19.82
N ALA A 127 3.29 -0.22 20.64
CA ALA A 127 4.31 -1.19 20.21
C ALA A 127 3.91 -2.60 20.68
N ILE A 128 3.46 -3.48 19.80
CA ILE A 128 3.06 -4.85 20.14
C ILE A 128 3.84 -5.86 19.30
N GLY A 129 4.67 -6.62 19.93
CA GLY A 129 5.53 -7.63 19.29
C GLY A 129 6.97 -7.55 19.80
N ASN A 130 7.75 -8.59 19.56
CA ASN A 130 9.18 -8.57 19.87
C ASN A 130 9.86 -7.52 18.96
N ASN A 131 10.63 -6.60 19.53
CA ASN A 131 11.30 -5.48 18.89
C ASN A 131 10.36 -4.60 18.02
N ALA A 132 9.07 -4.56 18.28
CA ALA A 132 8.20 -3.61 17.63
C ALA A 132 8.57 -2.19 18.09
N TYR A 133 8.82 -1.24 17.15
CA TYR A 133 9.10 0.16 17.43
C TYR A 133 10.29 0.36 18.39
N ASP A 134 11.35 -0.44 18.26
CA ASP A 134 12.41 -0.50 19.26
C ASP A 134 13.53 0.53 19.10
N ALA A 135 13.67 1.18 17.93
CA ALA A 135 14.70 2.20 17.70
C ALA A 135 14.21 3.66 17.75
N SER A 136 12.92 3.91 17.90
CA SER A 136 12.34 5.26 18.01
C SER A 136 12.61 5.87 19.37
N ASP A 137 12.85 7.19 19.45
CA ASP A 137 13.14 7.87 20.72
C ASP A 137 12.18 9.02 21.07
N THR A 138 11.80 9.87 20.11
CA THR A 138 11.01 11.09 20.36
C THR A 138 9.70 11.17 19.59
N GLU A 139 9.44 10.25 18.67
CA GLU A 139 8.31 10.25 17.75
C GLU A 139 7.00 9.90 18.46
N ASN A 140 5.89 10.48 17.97
CA ASN A 140 4.58 10.38 18.59
C ASN A 140 3.54 9.75 17.66
N ASP A 141 2.48 9.23 18.27
CA ASP A 141 1.26 8.83 17.56
C ASP A 141 1.48 7.71 16.53
N ASN A 142 2.47 6.85 16.75
CA ASN A 142 2.76 5.71 15.87
C ASN A 142 2.19 4.40 16.44
N ILE A 143 1.75 3.52 15.54
CA ILE A 143 1.27 2.18 15.89
C ILE A 143 2.11 1.14 15.15
N ALA A 144 2.83 0.30 15.89
CA ALA A 144 3.63 -0.81 15.37
C ALA A 144 3.18 -2.13 16.01
N ILE A 145 2.62 -3.02 15.20
CA ILE A 145 2.12 -4.33 15.66
C ILE A 145 2.72 -5.44 14.80
N GLY A 146 3.59 -6.24 15.37
CA GLY A 146 4.24 -7.35 14.69
C GLY A 146 5.70 -7.50 15.11
N TYR A 147 6.29 -8.63 14.76
CA TYR A 147 7.73 -8.86 14.93
C TYR A 147 8.52 -7.88 14.07
N ASN A 148 9.42 -7.10 14.65
CA ASN A 148 10.21 -6.07 13.96
C ASN A 148 9.37 -5.09 13.12
N ALA A 149 8.17 -4.75 13.53
CA ALA A 149 7.38 -3.71 12.87
C ALA A 149 7.97 -2.33 13.23
N MET A 150 8.26 -1.49 12.22
CA MET A 150 8.73 -0.09 12.35
C MET A 150 9.96 0.05 13.28
N THR A 151 10.98 -0.80 13.04
CA THR A 151 12.15 -0.86 13.94
C THR A 151 13.15 0.28 13.79
N THR A 152 13.10 1.11 12.73
CA THR A 152 14.10 2.13 12.44
C THR A 152 13.57 3.57 12.40
N ASN A 153 12.39 3.86 12.92
CA ASN A 153 11.85 5.22 12.95
C ASN A 153 12.64 6.10 13.96
N THR A 154 13.66 6.77 13.48
CA THR A 154 14.64 7.50 14.30
C THR A 154 14.81 8.98 13.97
N ALA A 155 14.04 9.51 13.01
CA ALA A 155 14.25 10.85 12.48
C ALA A 155 12.95 11.68 12.36
N GLY A 156 11.92 11.38 13.17
CA GLY A 156 10.74 12.23 13.33
C GLY A 156 9.46 11.72 12.65
N GLY A 157 9.41 10.50 12.13
CA GLY A 157 8.18 9.93 11.51
C GLY A 157 7.03 9.81 12.51
N ILE A 158 5.89 10.43 12.22
CA ILE A 158 4.71 10.47 13.10
C ILE A 158 3.43 10.01 12.39
N GLU A 159 2.43 9.60 13.18
CA GLU A 159 1.11 9.20 12.68
C GLU A 159 1.18 8.02 11.69
N ASN A 160 2.12 7.08 11.87
CA ASN A 160 2.25 5.90 11.04
C ASN A 160 1.59 4.68 11.68
N LEU A 161 1.00 3.81 10.84
CA LEU A 161 0.40 2.55 11.23
C LEU A 161 1.08 1.38 10.53
N ALA A 162 1.83 0.57 11.26
CA ALA A 162 2.49 -0.64 10.79
C ALA A 162 1.88 -1.88 11.48
N ILE A 163 1.22 -2.74 10.74
CA ILE A 163 0.67 -4.00 11.24
C ILE A 163 1.18 -5.17 10.38
N GLY A 164 2.00 -6.01 10.97
CA GLY A 164 2.60 -7.17 10.32
C GLY A 164 4.10 -7.28 10.61
N SER A 165 4.64 -8.49 10.57
CA SER A 165 6.09 -8.70 10.73
C SER A 165 6.85 -7.95 9.64
N TYR A 166 7.85 -7.15 10.04
CA TYR A 166 8.66 -6.31 9.13
C TYR A 166 7.84 -5.28 8.33
N ALA A 167 6.65 -4.86 8.78
CA ALA A 167 5.94 -3.74 8.17
C ALA A 167 6.67 -2.44 8.51
N MET A 168 7.00 -1.62 7.48
CA MET A 168 7.74 -0.35 7.61
C MET A 168 9.03 -0.45 8.45
N ASP A 169 9.75 -1.58 8.37
CA ASP A 169 10.91 -1.82 9.25
C ASP A 169 12.11 -0.91 8.97
N THR A 170 12.15 -0.21 7.84
CA THR A 170 13.21 0.77 7.49
C THR A 170 12.74 2.23 7.50
N LEU A 171 11.54 2.52 7.99
CA LEU A 171 11.03 3.90 8.08
C LEU A 171 11.97 4.76 8.95
N THR A 172 12.35 5.92 8.46
CA THR A 172 13.20 6.88 9.22
C THR A 172 12.45 8.14 9.60
N SER A 173 11.81 8.85 8.66
CA SER A 173 11.17 10.14 8.92
C SER A 173 9.85 10.37 8.17
N GLY A 174 9.35 9.37 7.45
CA GLY A 174 8.07 9.50 6.72
C GLY A 174 6.87 9.55 7.65
N ASP A 175 5.85 10.34 7.29
CA ASP A 175 4.65 10.57 8.08
C ASP A 175 3.39 9.97 7.42
N LYS A 176 2.41 9.63 8.27
CA LYS A 176 1.04 9.31 7.83
C LYS A 176 0.96 8.14 6.86
N ASN A 177 1.82 7.15 7.03
CA ASN A 177 1.80 5.94 6.23
C ASN A 177 0.99 4.85 6.92
N ILE A 178 0.27 4.05 6.14
CA ILE A 178 -0.48 2.89 6.60
C ILE A 178 0.06 1.64 5.89
N ALA A 179 0.71 0.74 6.62
CA ALA A 179 1.21 -0.54 6.14
C ALA A 179 0.56 -1.69 6.91
N ILE A 180 -0.24 -2.50 6.25
CA ILE A 180 -0.89 -3.66 6.87
C ILE A 180 -0.56 -4.91 6.05
N GLY A 181 0.22 -5.80 6.64
CA GLY A 181 0.68 -7.04 6.02
C GLY A 181 2.16 -7.31 6.25
N GLN A 182 2.56 -8.56 6.17
CA GLN A 182 3.98 -8.94 6.29
C GLN A 182 4.82 -8.20 5.24
N SER A 183 5.87 -7.52 5.68
CA SER A 183 6.79 -6.74 4.83
C SER A 183 6.08 -5.72 3.92
N SER A 184 4.91 -5.20 4.31
CA SER A 184 4.28 -4.09 3.62
C SER A 184 5.12 -2.84 3.80
N MET A 185 5.48 -2.14 2.71
CA MET A 185 6.36 -0.97 2.70
C MET A 185 7.67 -1.15 3.50
N SER A 186 8.27 -2.36 3.42
CA SER A 186 9.47 -2.67 4.22
C SER A 186 10.66 -1.76 3.90
N ALA A 187 10.81 -1.28 2.65
CA ALA A 187 11.92 -0.41 2.25
C ALA A 187 11.64 1.10 2.42
N ILE A 188 10.51 1.50 2.99
CA ILE A 188 10.14 2.92 3.14
C ILE A 188 11.13 3.67 4.05
N THR A 189 11.51 4.87 3.64
CA THR A 189 12.44 5.70 4.44
C THR A 189 11.85 7.06 4.82
N THR A 190 11.58 7.91 3.84
CA THR A 190 11.13 9.30 4.04
C THR A 190 9.81 9.61 3.32
N ALA A 191 9.18 8.59 2.76
CA ALA A 191 7.93 8.75 2.03
C ALA A 191 6.74 9.02 2.96
N ASP A 192 5.78 9.83 2.50
CA ASP A 192 4.61 10.24 3.27
C ASP A 192 3.30 9.78 2.62
N ARG A 193 2.26 9.64 3.43
CA ARG A 193 0.87 9.49 2.99
C ARG A 193 0.62 8.32 2.05
N ASN A 194 1.34 7.22 2.24
CA ASN A 194 1.11 6.00 1.49
C ASN A 194 0.17 5.06 2.25
N VAL A 195 -0.69 4.37 1.52
CA VAL A 195 -1.53 3.29 2.04
C VAL A 195 -1.16 2.00 1.33
N ALA A 196 -0.71 0.99 2.07
CA ALA A 196 -0.35 -0.33 1.55
C ALA A 196 -0.97 -1.44 2.41
N VAL A 197 -1.91 -2.19 1.84
CA VAL A 197 -2.60 -3.28 2.54
C VAL A 197 -2.44 -4.59 1.77
N GLY A 198 -1.72 -5.51 2.34
CA GLY A 198 -1.40 -6.82 1.75
C GLY A 198 0.05 -7.22 1.99
N VAL A 199 0.36 -8.51 1.81
CA VAL A 199 1.74 -9.02 1.95
C VAL A 199 2.61 -8.43 0.85
N ARG A 200 3.75 -7.81 1.25
CA ARG A 200 4.73 -7.15 0.37
C ARG A 200 4.14 -6.09 -0.57
N THR A 201 3.03 -5.48 -0.17
CA THR A 201 2.44 -4.35 -0.89
C THR A 201 3.32 -3.12 -0.72
N GLY A 202 3.66 -2.43 -1.82
CA GLY A 202 4.54 -1.27 -1.79
C GLY A 202 5.94 -1.55 -1.25
N TYR A 203 6.43 -2.80 -1.35
CA TYR A 203 7.62 -3.30 -0.66
C TYR A 203 8.85 -2.41 -0.84
N SER A 204 9.12 -1.95 -2.05
CA SER A 204 10.32 -1.18 -2.41
C SER A 204 10.13 0.34 -2.34
N ILE A 205 8.98 0.86 -1.89
CA ILE A 205 8.79 2.31 -1.75
C ILE A 205 9.85 2.85 -0.79
N THR A 206 10.60 3.86 -1.24
CA THR A 206 11.60 4.56 -0.42
C THR A 206 11.18 6.01 -0.14
N THR A 207 10.97 6.80 -1.20
CA THR A 207 10.60 8.23 -1.14
C THR A 207 9.31 8.56 -1.91
N GLY A 208 8.72 7.58 -2.61
CA GLY A 208 7.44 7.77 -3.32
C GLY A 208 6.31 8.06 -2.34
N HIS A 209 5.51 9.09 -2.59
CA HIS A 209 4.46 9.56 -1.69
C HIS A 209 3.08 9.49 -2.33
N ASP A 210 2.02 9.59 -1.50
CA ASP A 210 0.62 9.64 -1.96
C ASP A 210 0.20 8.44 -2.82
N ASN A 211 0.73 7.24 -2.54
CA ASN A 211 0.34 6.02 -3.22
C ASN A 211 -0.71 5.25 -2.42
N CYS A 212 -1.64 4.61 -3.13
CA CYS A 212 -2.63 3.71 -2.54
C CYS A 212 -2.52 2.33 -3.17
N ALA A 213 -2.10 1.33 -2.40
CA ALA A 213 -1.90 -0.03 -2.86
C ALA A 213 -2.68 -1.04 -2.00
N LEU A 214 -3.47 -1.90 -2.61
CA LEU A 214 -4.21 -2.97 -1.95
C LEU A 214 -4.08 -4.26 -2.74
N GLY A 215 -3.49 -5.28 -2.13
CA GLY A 215 -3.35 -6.61 -2.73
C GLY A 215 -1.94 -7.18 -2.58
N TYR A 216 -1.82 -8.49 -2.74
CA TYR A 216 -0.55 -9.21 -2.70
C TYR A 216 0.38 -8.70 -3.80
N TYR A 217 1.58 -8.22 -3.45
CA TYR A 217 2.60 -7.69 -4.35
C TYR A 217 2.13 -6.52 -5.25
N SER A 218 1.07 -5.81 -4.90
CA SER A 218 0.73 -4.59 -5.62
C SER A 218 1.77 -3.49 -5.35
N LEU A 219 2.13 -2.71 -6.36
CA LEU A 219 3.11 -1.61 -6.30
C LEU A 219 4.49 -2.06 -5.75
N TYR A 220 4.91 -3.31 -6.05
CA TYR A 220 6.01 -3.96 -5.35
C TYR A 220 7.38 -3.30 -5.56
N THR A 221 7.74 -2.90 -6.80
CA THR A 221 9.07 -2.32 -7.12
C THR A 221 9.10 -0.80 -7.14
N ASN A 222 7.99 -0.11 -6.87
CA ASN A 222 7.93 1.34 -6.87
C ASN A 222 8.87 1.91 -5.79
N GLN A 223 9.86 2.67 -6.18
CA GLN A 223 10.77 3.31 -5.23
C GLN A 223 10.41 4.78 -4.99
N THR A 224 10.22 5.53 -6.07
CA THR A 224 10.09 6.98 -6.04
C THR A 224 8.82 7.50 -6.70
N GLY A 225 8.08 6.64 -7.43
CA GLY A 225 6.83 7.00 -8.09
C GLY A 225 5.76 7.41 -7.07
N ALA A 226 5.06 8.51 -7.36
CA ALA A 226 4.03 9.06 -6.51
C ALA A 226 2.65 9.05 -7.20
N TYR A 227 1.58 9.19 -6.41
CA TYR A 227 0.21 9.27 -6.91
C TYR A 227 -0.26 8.04 -7.70
N ASN A 228 0.24 6.86 -7.36
CA ASN A 228 -0.24 5.62 -7.96
C ASN A 228 -1.37 5.00 -7.14
N VAL A 229 -2.37 4.46 -7.84
CA VAL A 229 -3.44 3.63 -7.27
C VAL A 229 -3.32 2.22 -7.83
N ALA A 230 -3.03 1.23 -7.00
CA ALA A 230 -2.81 -0.17 -7.38
C ALA A 230 -3.71 -1.09 -6.56
N LEU A 231 -4.86 -1.48 -7.07
CA LEU A 231 -5.83 -2.32 -6.38
C LEU A 231 -5.96 -3.69 -7.08
N GLY A 232 -5.37 -4.72 -6.51
CA GLY A 232 -5.43 -6.08 -7.03
C GLY A 232 -4.12 -6.86 -6.85
N TYR A 233 -4.21 -8.17 -7.02
CA TYR A 233 -3.05 -9.06 -7.06
C TYR A 233 -2.08 -8.62 -8.16
N TYR A 234 -0.83 -8.32 -7.83
CA TYR A 234 0.22 -7.83 -8.75
C TYR A 234 -0.15 -6.57 -9.58
N ALA A 235 -1.12 -5.76 -9.16
CA ALA A 235 -1.43 -4.50 -9.85
C ALA A 235 -0.22 -3.54 -9.77
N LEU A 236 0.22 -2.94 -10.90
CA LEU A 236 1.39 -2.06 -11.03
C LEU A 236 2.66 -2.63 -10.35
N ASN A 237 2.88 -3.94 -10.51
CA ASN A 237 3.94 -4.64 -9.76
C ASN A 237 5.35 -4.06 -9.98
N VAL A 238 5.70 -3.69 -11.22
CA VAL A 238 7.06 -3.25 -11.59
C VAL A 238 7.18 -1.75 -11.88
N VAL A 239 6.16 -0.96 -11.56
CA VAL A 239 6.15 0.48 -11.87
C VAL A 239 7.25 1.24 -11.10
N THR A 240 7.86 2.21 -11.79
CA THR A 240 8.78 3.18 -11.18
C THR A 240 8.30 4.63 -11.34
N ALA A 241 7.38 4.87 -12.27
CA ALA A 241 6.75 6.16 -12.54
C ALA A 241 5.53 6.42 -11.64
N GLY A 242 5.01 7.64 -11.70
CA GLY A 242 3.82 8.08 -10.95
C GLY A 242 2.56 8.27 -11.79
N ASN A 243 1.48 8.65 -11.09
CA ASN A 243 0.19 9.01 -11.69
C ASN A 243 -0.50 7.87 -12.48
N ASN A 244 -0.32 6.63 -12.08
CA ASN A 244 -1.01 5.50 -12.69
C ASN A 244 -2.14 4.99 -11.80
N THR A 245 -3.26 4.61 -12.39
CA THR A 245 -4.39 3.96 -11.73
C THR A 245 -4.58 2.58 -12.34
N ALA A 246 -4.41 1.52 -11.54
CA ALA A 246 -4.66 0.15 -11.94
C ALA A 246 -5.58 -0.57 -10.95
N VAL A 247 -6.69 -1.06 -11.44
CA VAL A 247 -7.70 -1.78 -10.66
C VAL A 247 -8.02 -3.12 -11.32
N GLY A 248 -7.60 -4.19 -10.69
CA GLY A 248 -7.77 -5.55 -11.17
C GLY A 248 -6.51 -6.39 -10.99
N SER A 249 -6.67 -7.72 -10.98
CA SER A 249 -5.54 -8.65 -10.95
C SER A 249 -4.63 -8.39 -12.13
N GLU A 250 -3.32 -8.19 -11.88
CA GLU A 250 -2.28 -7.93 -12.86
C GLU A 250 -2.55 -6.73 -13.81
N ALA A 251 -3.44 -5.80 -13.41
CA ALA A 251 -3.63 -4.57 -14.16
C ALA A 251 -2.33 -3.76 -14.16
N GLY A 252 -1.82 -3.42 -15.35
CA GLY A 252 -0.56 -2.70 -15.51
C GLY A 252 0.67 -3.44 -14.99
N LEU A 253 0.68 -4.78 -14.97
CA LEU A 253 1.76 -5.59 -14.40
C LEU A 253 3.15 -5.19 -14.88
N ALA A 254 3.31 -4.95 -16.19
CA ALA A 254 4.59 -4.66 -16.84
C ALA A 254 4.92 -3.16 -16.95
N VAL A 255 4.06 -2.27 -16.46
CA VAL A 255 4.33 -0.82 -16.50
C VAL A 255 5.59 -0.51 -15.70
N THR A 256 6.59 0.05 -16.38
CA THR A 256 7.86 0.47 -15.75
C THR A 256 7.92 1.98 -15.59
N ASP A 257 8.19 2.71 -16.66
CA ASP A 257 8.35 4.16 -16.71
C ASP A 257 7.14 4.91 -17.32
N GLY A 258 6.12 4.16 -17.76
CA GLY A 258 4.85 4.74 -18.20
C GLY A 258 4.08 5.45 -17.08
N SER A 259 3.53 6.62 -17.37
CA SER A 259 2.77 7.44 -16.41
C SER A 259 1.39 7.83 -16.93
N HIS A 260 0.50 8.29 -16.02
CA HIS A 260 -0.85 8.76 -16.37
C HIS A 260 -1.72 7.69 -17.05
N ASN A 261 -1.49 6.40 -16.76
CA ASN A 261 -2.31 5.33 -17.29
C ASN A 261 -3.48 5.03 -16.35
N THR A 262 -4.65 4.78 -16.92
CA THR A 262 -5.85 4.30 -16.22
C THR A 262 -6.21 2.92 -16.74
N LEU A 263 -6.02 1.89 -15.93
CA LEU A 263 -6.07 0.48 -16.29
C LEU A 263 -7.07 -0.24 -15.38
N VAL A 264 -8.29 -0.48 -15.84
CA VAL A 264 -9.36 -1.07 -15.02
C VAL A 264 -9.88 -2.36 -15.64
N GLY A 265 -9.67 -3.44 -14.96
CA GLY A 265 -10.04 -4.80 -15.37
C GLY A 265 -8.90 -5.79 -15.15
N MET A 266 -9.21 -7.07 -15.03
CA MET A 266 -8.21 -8.14 -14.96
C MET A 266 -7.31 -8.07 -16.21
N PHE A 267 -6.00 -8.03 -16.03
CA PHE A 267 -4.99 -7.93 -17.09
C PHE A 267 -5.10 -6.66 -17.97
N ALA A 268 -5.87 -5.64 -17.58
CA ALA A 268 -5.96 -4.39 -18.33
C ALA A 268 -4.57 -3.73 -18.41
N GLY A 269 -4.10 -3.42 -19.61
CA GLY A 269 -2.79 -2.82 -19.87
C GLY A 269 -1.60 -3.64 -19.35
N ARG A 270 -1.74 -4.95 -19.18
CA ARG A 270 -0.73 -5.83 -18.58
C ARG A 270 0.63 -5.77 -19.30
N GLU A 271 0.63 -5.56 -20.61
CA GLU A 271 1.83 -5.55 -21.46
C GLU A 271 2.43 -4.14 -21.67
N ILE A 272 1.78 -3.09 -21.15
CA ILE A 272 2.32 -1.73 -21.21
C ILE A 272 3.62 -1.69 -20.41
N THR A 273 4.70 -1.19 -21.02
CA THR A 273 5.98 -0.93 -20.35
C THR A 273 6.20 0.57 -20.16
N GLY A 274 6.52 1.31 -21.24
CA GLY A 274 6.79 2.75 -21.20
C GLY A 274 5.66 3.64 -21.75
N GLY A 275 4.53 3.06 -22.20
CA GLY A 275 3.40 3.83 -22.73
C GLY A 275 2.73 4.69 -21.65
N SER A 276 2.39 5.94 -22.00
CA SER A 276 1.80 6.92 -21.06
C SER A 276 0.45 7.43 -21.55
N ASN A 277 -0.38 7.96 -20.61
CA ASN A 277 -1.68 8.55 -20.91
C ASN A 277 -2.62 7.59 -21.66
N ASN A 278 -2.65 6.32 -21.25
CA ASN A 278 -3.53 5.32 -21.84
C ASN A 278 -4.74 5.06 -20.92
N LEU A 279 -5.91 4.85 -21.51
CA LEU A 279 -7.14 4.42 -20.85
C LEU A 279 -7.51 3.02 -21.34
N MET A 280 -7.37 2.01 -20.48
CA MET A 280 -7.70 0.62 -20.74
C MET A 280 -8.83 0.18 -19.82
N LEU A 281 -10.00 -0.10 -20.35
CA LEU A 281 -11.16 -0.54 -19.59
C LEU A 281 -11.63 -1.91 -20.05
N GLY A 282 -11.77 -2.82 -19.12
CA GLY A 282 -12.23 -4.20 -19.36
C GLY A 282 -11.10 -5.22 -19.30
N SER A 283 -11.48 -6.49 -19.11
CA SER A 283 -10.54 -7.60 -19.05
C SER A 283 -9.72 -7.70 -20.35
N ASN A 284 -8.39 -7.89 -20.19
CA ASN A 284 -7.45 -8.01 -21.32
C ASN A 284 -7.39 -6.79 -22.26
N SER A 285 -7.93 -5.63 -21.88
CA SER A 285 -7.84 -4.43 -22.72
C SER A 285 -6.38 -3.97 -22.89
N GLY A 286 -5.99 -3.61 -24.15
CA GLY A 286 -4.62 -3.21 -24.49
C GLY A 286 -3.61 -4.35 -24.61
N ARG A 287 -4.08 -5.61 -24.65
CA ARG A 287 -3.26 -6.80 -24.93
C ARG A 287 -3.38 -7.24 -26.40
N SER A 288 -2.63 -8.26 -26.80
CA SER A 288 -2.67 -8.84 -28.15
C SER A 288 -4.07 -9.27 -28.60
N THR A 289 -4.93 -9.63 -27.65
CA THR A 289 -6.33 -10.00 -27.85
C THR A 289 -7.31 -8.83 -27.77
N ALA A 290 -6.85 -7.60 -27.71
CA ALA A 290 -7.69 -6.40 -27.67
C ALA A 290 -7.75 -5.70 -29.03
N PRO A 291 -8.79 -4.90 -29.31
CA PRO A 291 -8.82 -4.03 -30.49
C PRO A 291 -7.57 -3.15 -30.53
N GLY A 292 -6.87 -3.14 -31.68
CA GLY A 292 -5.61 -2.42 -31.86
C GLY A 292 -4.35 -3.16 -31.40
N GLY A 293 -4.47 -4.42 -30.94
CA GLY A 293 -3.34 -5.27 -30.57
C GLY A 293 -2.65 -4.90 -29.25
N SER A 294 -1.48 -5.49 -28.99
CA SER A 294 -0.69 -5.22 -27.79
C SER A 294 -0.17 -3.78 -27.74
N ILE A 295 -0.40 -3.14 -26.60
CA ILE A 295 0.10 -1.79 -26.31
C ILE A 295 1.26 -1.92 -25.32
N THR A 296 2.49 -1.74 -25.79
CA THR A 296 3.70 -1.82 -24.97
C THR A 296 4.27 -0.45 -24.64
N THR A 297 4.63 0.33 -25.66
CA THR A 297 5.24 1.65 -25.53
C THR A 297 4.38 2.78 -26.10
N SER A 298 3.25 2.45 -26.73
CA SER A 298 2.35 3.46 -27.31
C SER A 298 1.67 4.27 -26.20
N SER A 299 1.48 5.55 -26.47
CA SER A 299 0.83 6.52 -25.57
C SER A 299 -0.44 7.09 -26.18
N ASN A 300 -1.26 7.76 -25.35
CA ASN A 300 -2.49 8.47 -25.75
C ASN A 300 -3.54 7.55 -26.42
N ARG A 301 -3.70 6.34 -25.91
CA ARG A 301 -4.65 5.35 -26.41
C ARG A 301 -5.84 5.14 -25.48
N ILE A 302 -7.01 4.91 -26.09
CA ILE A 302 -8.21 4.42 -25.40
C ILE A 302 -8.52 3.05 -25.98
N THR A 303 -8.61 2.02 -25.12
CA THR A 303 -9.03 0.67 -25.49
C THR A 303 -10.14 0.20 -24.55
N LEU A 304 -11.29 -0.16 -25.10
CA LEU A 304 -12.44 -0.66 -24.37
C LEU A 304 -12.64 -2.14 -24.68
N GLY A 305 -12.44 -2.99 -23.67
CA GLY A 305 -12.60 -4.43 -23.78
C GLY A 305 -11.51 -5.16 -24.59
N ASN A 306 -11.81 -6.39 -24.95
CA ASN A 306 -10.98 -7.27 -25.75
C ASN A 306 -11.74 -7.72 -27.02
N ASN A 307 -11.17 -8.61 -27.82
CA ASN A 307 -11.78 -9.10 -29.06
C ASN A 307 -13.06 -9.95 -28.86
N ALA A 308 -13.41 -10.32 -27.61
CA ALA A 308 -14.66 -11.02 -27.31
C ALA A 308 -15.85 -10.07 -27.04
N ILE A 309 -15.64 -8.75 -27.09
CA ILE A 309 -16.73 -7.77 -26.96
C ILE A 309 -17.46 -7.67 -28.29
N ASP A 310 -18.70 -8.12 -28.31
CA ASP A 310 -19.54 -8.15 -29.53
C ASP A 310 -20.39 -6.89 -29.68
N THR A 311 -20.80 -6.29 -28.57
CA THR A 311 -21.71 -5.13 -28.59
C THR A 311 -21.24 -4.05 -27.65
N CYS A 312 -21.19 -2.82 -28.15
CA CYS A 312 -20.96 -1.59 -27.34
C CYS A 312 -22.23 -0.73 -27.40
N ASN A 313 -23.02 -0.71 -26.31
CA ASN A 313 -24.22 0.10 -26.24
C ASN A 313 -23.86 1.53 -25.79
N ILE A 314 -24.00 2.48 -26.69
CA ILE A 314 -23.77 3.91 -26.43
C ILE A 314 -25.07 4.64 -26.78
N GLN A 315 -25.64 5.38 -25.83
CA GLN A 315 -26.90 6.11 -26.03
C GLN A 315 -26.72 7.37 -26.87
N THR A 316 -25.50 7.89 -26.96
CA THR A 316 -25.18 9.12 -27.73
C THR A 316 -23.98 8.88 -28.63
N ASP A 317 -23.93 9.56 -29.77
CA ASP A 317 -22.81 9.45 -30.70
C ASP A 317 -21.51 9.99 -30.10
N TRP A 318 -20.38 9.39 -30.51
CA TRP A 318 -19.07 9.97 -30.23
C TRP A 318 -18.88 11.26 -31.01
N THR A 319 -18.61 12.36 -30.33
CA THR A 319 -18.27 13.61 -30.99
C THR A 319 -16.79 13.62 -31.37
N VAL A 320 -16.51 13.55 -32.66
CA VAL A 320 -15.15 13.73 -33.18
C VAL A 320 -14.93 15.21 -33.46
N ALA A 321 -13.99 15.84 -32.79
CA ALA A 321 -13.62 17.21 -33.07
C ALA A 321 -13.02 17.31 -34.48
N SER A 322 -13.60 18.12 -35.36
CA SER A 322 -13.14 18.32 -36.74
C SER A 322 -13.22 19.79 -37.11
N ASP A 323 -12.26 20.58 -36.65
CA ASP A 323 -12.16 22.01 -36.96
C ASP A 323 -11.24 22.21 -38.19
N LYS A 324 -11.63 23.10 -39.09
CA LYS A 324 -10.82 23.46 -40.24
C LYS A 324 -9.47 24.09 -39.86
N ARG A 325 -9.43 24.75 -38.69
CA ARG A 325 -8.21 25.41 -38.17
C ARG A 325 -7.15 24.40 -37.73
N ASP A 326 -7.57 23.17 -37.41
CA ASP A 326 -6.68 22.07 -36.97
C ASP A 326 -6.18 21.23 -38.16
N LYS A 327 -6.49 21.66 -39.39
CA LYS A 327 -6.15 20.94 -40.65
C LYS A 327 -5.20 21.78 -41.45
N THR A 328 -4.06 21.20 -41.83
CA THR A 328 -3.06 21.79 -42.73
C THR A 328 -3.07 21.04 -44.05
N ASP A 329 -2.48 21.65 -45.10
CA ASP A 329 -2.32 21.05 -46.44
C ASP A 329 -3.61 20.52 -47.06
N VAL A 330 -4.74 21.17 -46.82
CA VAL A 330 -6.04 20.79 -47.35
C VAL A 330 -6.00 20.94 -48.89
N LYS A 331 -6.09 19.83 -49.57
CA LYS A 331 -6.11 19.74 -51.05
C LYS A 331 -7.39 19.04 -51.52
N PRO A 332 -7.97 19.41 -52.64
CA PRO A 332 -9.07 18.64 -53.21
C PRO A 332 -8.66 17.20 -53.47
N ILE A 333 -9.52 16.25 -53.05
CA ILE A 333 -9.33 14.84 -53.37
C ILE A 333 -9.64 14.59 -54.86
N LYS A 334 -8.85 13.77 -55.51
CA LYS A 334 -9.03 13.44 -56.96
C LYS A 334 -10.06 12.32 -57.16
N MET A 335 -10.48 11.67 -56.08
CA MET A 335 -11.52 10.66 -56.14
C MET A 335 -12.89 11.33 -56.28
N GLY A 336 -13.41 11.37 -57.48
CA GLY A 336 -14.72 11.97 -57.80
C GLY A 336 -15.83 10.92 -57.93
N LEU A 337 -16.87 11.28 -58.71
CA LEU A 337 -18.05 10.43 -58.90
C LEU A 337 -17.67 9.06 -59.51
N ASP A 338 -16.63 8.98 -60.34
CA ASP A 338 -16.15 7.72 -60.93
C ASP A 338 -15.63 6.73 -59.87
N PHE A 339 -14.97 7.23 -58.84
CA PHE A 339 -14.59 6.39 -57.67
C PHE A 339 -15.83 5.87 -56.94
N VAL A 340 -16.79 6.76 -56.63
CA VAL A 340 -18.02 6.40 -55.93
C VAL A 340 -18.83 5.36 -56.73
N ASN A 341 -18.89 5.50 -58.08
CA ASN A 341 -19.61 4.56 -58.92
C ASN A 341 -18.93 3.17 -59.05
N LYS A 342 -17.66 3.08 -58.68
CA LYS A 342 -16.91 1.81 -58.63
C LYS A 342 -16.94 1.12 -57.28
N LEU A 343 -17.48 1.76 -56.25
CA LEU A 343 -17.68 1.13 -54.92
C LEU A 343 -18.75 0.06 -55.05
N GLU A 344 -18.44 -1.15 -54.65
CA GLU A 344 -19.35 -2.29 -54.65
C GLU A 344 -19.82 -2.57 -53.20
N PRO A 345 -21.02 -2.13 -52.81
CA PRO A 345 -21.58 -2.49 -51.50
C PRO A 345 -21.97 -3.97 -51.52
N VAL A 346 -21.64 -4.64 -50.43
CA VAL A 346 -21.93 -6.06 -50.22
C VAL A 346 -22.77 -6.29 -48.97
N THR A 347 -23.45 -7.41 -48.92
CA THR A 347 -24.07 -7.94 -47.71
C THR A 347 -23.21 -9.06 -47.14
N TYR A 348 -23.06 -9.11 -45.83
CA TYR A 348 -22.26 -10.15 -45.18
C TYR A 348 -22.83 -10.51 -43.83
N HIS A 349 -22.33 -11.61 -43.26
CA HIS A 349 -22.53 -11.99 -41.86
C HIS A 349 -21.17 -11.99 -41.20
N TRP A 350 -21.10 -11.53 -39.99
CA TRP A 350 -19.90 -11.67 -39.18
C TRP A 350 -19.65 -13.14 -38.86
N ASP A 351 -18.39 -13.56 -38.99
CA ASP A 351 -17.88 -14.87 -38.57
C ASP A 351 -16.44 -14.66 -38.11
N LYS A 352 -16.30 -14.29 -36.83
CA LYS A 352 -15.03 -13.80 -36.29
C LYS A 352 -14.05 -14.94 -36.05
N ARG A 353 -12.86 -14.86 -36.59
CA ARG A 353 -11.77 -15.84 -36.37
C ARG A 353 -11.42 -16.05 -34.90
N SER A 354 -11.58 -15.04 -34.04
CA SER A 354 -11.40 -15.16 -32.61
C SER A 354 -12.33 -16.18 -31.93
N ASN A 355 -13.48 -16.47 -32.52
CA ASN A 355 -14.44 -17.46 -31.99
C ASN A 355 -13.99 -18.91 -32.22
N TYR A 356 -12.98 -19.14 -33.04
CA TYR A 356 -12.42 -20.46 -33.41
C TYR A 356 -11.07 -20.75 -32.77
N ALA A 357 -10.57 -19.88 -31.90
CA ALA A 357 -9.27 -20.02 -31.25
C ALA A 357 -9.39 -19.95 -29.74
N ASP A 358 -8.59 -20.73 -29.06
CA ASP A 358 -8.45 -20.62 -27.59
C ASP A 358 -7.79 -19.27 -27.25
N LEU A 359 -8.43 -18.50 -26.38
CA LEU A 359 -7.93 -17.18 -25.98
C LEU A 359 -6.56 -17.26 -25.30
N ASP A 360 -6.31 -18.31 -24.50
CA ASP A 360 -5.03 -18.50 -23.81
C ASP A 360 -3.89 -18.84 -24.80
N ASP A 361 -4.21 -19.56 -25.89
CA ASP A 361 -3.24 -19.86 -26.95
C ASP A 361 -2.95 -18.65 -27.86
N LEU A 362 -3.93 -17.78 -28.07
CA LEU A 362 -3.72 -16.48 -28.73
C LEU A 362 -2.87 -15.55 -27.85
N ASP A 363 -3.19 -15.45 -26.55
CA ASP A 363 -2.49 -14.60 -25.59
C ASP A 363 -1.05 -15.03 -25.33
N SER A 364 -0.78 -16.34 -25.37
CA SER A 364 0.58 -16.90 -25.23
C SER A 364 1.42 -16.81 -26.51
N GLY A 365 0.84 -16.33 -27.61
CA GLY A 365 1.50 -16.25 -28.91
C GLY A 365 1.70 -17.60 -29.61
N LYS A 366 1.10 -18.69 -29.12
CA LYS A 366 1.16 -20.01 -29.75
C LYS A 366 0.39 -20.06 -31.06
N ILE A 367 -0.70 -19.30 -31.16
CA ILE A 367 -1.53 -19.19 -32.37
C ILE A 367 -1.66 -17.71 -32.76
N SER A 368 -1.54 -17.40 -34.06
CA SER A 368 -1.86 -16.08 -34.63
C SER A 368 -3.24 -16.12 -35.27
N LEU A 369 -4.05 -15.09 -35.07
CA LEU A 369 -5.36 -14.95 -35.77
C LEU A 369 -5.27 -15.04 -37.30
N SER A 370 -4.10 -14.71 -37.89
CA SER A 370 -3.88 -14.88 -39.31
C SER A 370 -3.94 -16.34 -39.76
N ASN A 371 -3.66 -17.28 -38.86
CA ASN A 371 -3.61 -18.72 -39.14
C ASN A 371 -4.90 -19.46 -38.75
N VAL A 372 -5.85 -18.76 -38.13
CA VAL A 372 -7.16 -19.32 -37.75
C VAL A 372 -8.09 -19.28 -38.96
N VAL A 373 -8.64 -20.43 -39.32
CA VAL A 373 -9.62 -20.57 -40.41
C VAL A 373 -10.99 -20.76 -39.79
N HIS A 374 -11.96 -19.93 -40.15
CA HIS A 374 -13.35 -20.07 -39.74
C HIS A 374 -14.08 -21.02 -40.70
N ASP A 375 -15.01 -21.80 -40.17
CA ASP A 375 -15.79 -22.80 -40.92
C ASP A 375 -17.29 -22.48 -41.00
N GLY A 376 -17.69 -21.31 -40.52
CA GLY A 376 -19.07 -20.85 -40.53
C GLY A 376 -19.94 -21.30 -39.33
N THR A 377 -19.37 -22.05 -38.36
CA THR A 377 -20.15 -22.52 -37.21
C THR A 377 -20.47 -21.42 -36.20
N HIS A 378 -19.72 -20.31 -36.19
CA HIS A 378 -19.95 -19.14 -35.35
C HIS A 378 -20.44 -17.91 -36.13
N LYS A 379 -21.02 -18.16 -37.31
CA LYS A 379 -21.61 -17.12 -38.15
C LYS A 379 -22.85 -16.52 -37.49
N GLU A 380 -22.92 -15.20 -37.48
CA GLU A 380 -24.08 -14.48 -36.99
C GLU A 380 -25.32 -14.63 -37.87
N ASP A 381 -26.52 -14.66 -37.30
CA ASP A 381 -27.78 -14.91 -38.02
C ASP A 381 -28.29 -13.67 -38.77
N TRP A 382 -27.80 -12.45 -38.45
CA TRP A 382 -28.22 -11.22 -39.14
C TRP A 382 -27.26 -10.82 -40.27
N THR A 383 -27.79 -10.10 -41.23
CA THR A 383 -27.06 -9.63 -42.39
C THR A 383 -26.71 -8.16 -42.24
N ASP A 384 -25.45 -7.85 -42.36
CA ASP A 384 -24.95 -6.46 -42.44
C ASP A 384 -24.74 -6.02 -43.89
N VAL A 385 -24.70 -4.70 -44.11
CA VAL A 385 -24.42 -4.06 -45.40
C VAL A 385 -23.22 -3.14 -45.23
N GLY A 386 -22.26 -3.27 -46.13
CA GLY A 386 -21.04 -2.44 -46.09
C GLY A 386 -20.14 -2.64 -47.28
N PHE A 387 -18.88 -2.28 -47.13
CA PHE A 387 -17.84 -2.49 -48.15
C PHE A 387 -16.74 -3.37 -47.55
N LEU A 388 -16.15 -4.23 -48.38
CA LEU A 388 -14.93 -4.95 -48.01
C LEU A 388 -13.74 -3.99 -48.07
N ALA A 389 -13.04 -3.82 -46.96
CA ALA A 389 -11.92 -2.88 -46.86
C ALA A 389 -10.85 -3.11 -47.91
N GLN A 390 -10.56 -4.39 -48.24
CA GLN A 390 -9.58 -4.77 -49.24
C GLN A 390 -9.95 -4.35 -50.65
N ASP A 391 -11.24 -4.30 -50.96
CA ASP A 391 -11.71 -3.89 -52.29
C ASP A 391 -11.71 -2.37 -52.42
N VAL A 392 -12.07 -1.65 -51.34
CA VAL A 392 -11.92 -0.19 -51.25
C VAL A 392 -10.44 0.21 -51.39
N GLU A 393 -9.53 -0.47 -50.69
CA GLU A 393 -8.08 -0.21 -50.74
C GLU A 393 -7.50 -0.41 -52.17
N LYS A 394 -7.94 -1.45 -52.89
CA LYS A 394 -7.54 -1.65 -54.28
C LYS A 394 -7.96 -0.47 -55.17
N LEU A 395 -9.20 0.00 -54.97
CA LEU A 395 -9.74 1.11 -55.71
C LEU A 395 -9.04 2.43 -55.35
N GLU A 396 -8.71 2.66 -54.12
CA GLU A 396 -7.92 3.82 -53.65
C GLU A 396 -6.54 3.86 -54.31
N ASN A 397 -5.86 2.70 -54.36
CA ASN A 397 -4.56 2.56 -55.04
C ASN A 397 -4.66 2.83 -56.54
N GLU A 398 -5.74 2.39 -57.23
CA GLU A 398 -5.99 2.68 -58.65
C GLU A 398 -6.08 4.19 -58.91
N TYR A 399 -6.70 4.95 -57.99
CA TYR A 399 -6.84 6.40 -58.08
C TYR A 399 -5.63 7.17 -57.53
N GLY A 400 -4.56 6.46 -57.12
CA GLY A 400 -3.33 7.04 -56.59
C GLY A 400 -3.51 7.79 -55.27
N HIS A 401 -4.51 7.39 -54.50
CA HIS A 401 -4.75 7.88 -53.14
C HIS A 401 -4.51 6.73 -52.16
N LYS A 402 -3.60 6.92 -51.24
CA LYS A 402 -3.34 5.99 -50.16
C LYS A 402 -3.68 6.69 -48.86
N LEU A 403 -4.71 6.22 -48.17
CA LEU A 403 -4.91 6.58 -46.79
C LEU A 403 -3.82 5.88 -45.97
N GLU A 404 -2.87 6.62 -45.46
CA GLU A 404 -1.90 6.05 -44.49
C GLU A 404 -2.67 5.70 -43.21
N ASP A 405 -2.59 4.44 -42.79
CA ASP A 405 -3.06 4.02 -41.47
C ASP A 405 -2.35 4.86 -40.42
N LYS A 406 -3.11 5.63 -39.65
CA LYS A 406 -2.64 6.32 -38.44
C LYS A 406 -2.94 5.52 -37.19
#